data_9f535cd760c4bf1350274bbb557cb577
#
_entry.id   9f535cd760c4bf1350274bbb557cb577
#
_cell.length_a   1.000
_cell.length_b   1.000
_cell.length_c   1.000
_cell.angle_alpha   90.00
_cell.angle_beta   90.00
_cell.angle_gamma   90.00
#
_symmetry.space_group_name_H-M   'P 1'
#
loop_
_entity.id
_entity.type
_entity.pdbx_description
1 polymer ?
#
loop_
_entity_poly.entity_id
_entity_poly.type
_entity_poly.pdbx_seq_one_letter_code
_entity_poly.pdbx_strand_id
1 'polypeptide(L)'
;MHLELTPEALLKQLGYSVTEQTLKQVNTIIDNTPGMQKFLPHVPSFSDALAVEKGYIAMSNSEDYLKIKCNEDANADNLTAFTELVNHWAEKYKLQLKKVDNKNTYYIIGHA
;
A
#
# COMPACT_ATOMS: atom_id res chain seq x y z
N MET A 1 12.17 -6.61 20.30
CA MET A 1 12.29 -5.24 19.77
C MET A 1 11.11 -4.94 18.87
N HIS A 2 10.33 -3.94 19.20
CA HIS A 2 9.23 -3.52 18.35
C HIS A 2 9.72 -2.46 17.39
N LEU A 3 9.66 -2.76 16.10
CA LEU A 3 9.84 -1.75 15.06
C LEU A 3 8.46 -1.14 14.82
N GLU A 4 8.24 0.03 15.39
CA GLU A 4 7.04 0.79 15.07
C GLU A 4 7.30 1.63 13.83
N LEU A 5 6.46 1.45 12.82
CA LEU A 5 6.53 2.28 11.64
C LEU A 5 5.76 3.56 11.91
N THR A 6 6.51 4.66 12.12
CA THR A 6 5.90 5.97 12.33
C THR A 6 5.35 6.52 10.99
N PRO A 7 4.43 7.50 11.04
CA PRO A 7 3.97 8.15 9.80
C PRO A 7 5.12 8.72 8.96
N GLU A 8 6.13 9.30 9.59
CA GLU A 8 7.31 9.82 8.89
C GLU A 8 8.09 8.71 8.19
N ALA A 9 8.30 7.58 8.89
CA ALA A 9 9.00 6.43 8.32
C ALA A 9 8.23 5.83 7.17
N LEU A 10 6.90 5.74 7.27
CA LEU A 10 6.03 5.25 6.20
C LEU A 10 6.15 6.13 4.97
N LEU A 11 6.11 7.46 5.12
CA LEU A 11 6.25 8.39 4.01
C LEU A 11 7.58 8.19 3.29
N LYS A 12 8.68 8.08 4.04
CA LYS A 12 10.01 7.85 3.46
C LYS A 12 10.07 6.53 2.72
N GLN A 13 9.49 5.47 3.28
CA GLN A 13 9.46 4.15 2.66
C GLN A 13 8.70 4.17 1.32
N LEU A 14 7.65 4.97 1.23
CA LEU A 14 6.86 5.10 0.01
C LEU A 14 7.45 6.11 -0.99
N GLY A 15 8.56 6.77 -0.64
CA GLY A 15 9.24 7.70 -1.53
C GLY A 15 8.74 9.13 -1.45
N TYR A 16 8.00 9.49 -0.42
CA TYR A 16 7.51 10.85 -0.22
C TYR A 16 8.47 11.68 0.63
N SER A 17 8.49 12.99 0.37
CA SER A 17 9.11 13.94 1.29
C SER A 17 8.23 14.12 2.52
N VAL A 18 8.87 14.24 3.69
CA VAL A 18 8.14 14.48 4.94
C VAL A 18 7.85 15.97 5.04
N THR A 19 6.60 16.34 4.83
CA THR A 19 6.10 17.71 4.94
C THR A 19 4.88 17.72 5.84
N GLU A 20 4.46 18.90 6.29
CA GLU A 20 3.23 19.06 7.05
C GLU A 20 2.02 18.52 6.29
N GLN A 21 1.97 18.76 4.98
CA GLN A 21 0.88 18.30 4.12
C GLN A 21 0.87 16.77 3.98
N THR A 22 2.04 16.15 3.73
CA THR A 22 2.11 14.69 3.57
C THR A 22 1.85 13.97 4.89
N LEU A 23 2.32 14.53 6.02
CA LEU A 23 2.01 13.99 7.34
C LEU A 23 0.51 14.02 7.63
N LYS A 24 -0.16 15.12 7.31
CA LYS A 24 -1.60 15.25 7.48
C LYS A 24 -2.32 14.21 6.63
N GLN A 25 -1.92 14.04 5.38
CA GLN A 25 -2.53 13.09 4.46
C GLN A 25 -2.36 11.65 4.96
N VAL A 26 -1.15 11.26 5.34
CA VAL A 26 -0.91 9.88 5.80
C VAL A 26 -1.61 9.58 7.12
N ASN A 27 -1.68 10.54 8.02
CA ASN A 27 -2.42 10.38 9.28
C ASN A 27 -3.92 10.19 9.03
N THR A 28 -4.49 10.94 8.10
CA THR A 28 -5.88 10.78 7.69
C THR A 28 -6.13 9.38 7.13
N ILE A 29 -5.22 8.88 6.31
CA ILE A 29 -5.32 7.53 5.74
C ILE A 29 -5.27 6.47 6.85
N ILE A 30 -4.33 6.60 7.79
CA ILE A 30 -4.19 5.66 8.91
C ILE A 30 -5.48 5.65 9.76
N ASP A 31 -6.00 6.83 10.07
CA ASP A 31 -7.23 6.96 10.88
C ASP A 31 -8.44 6.40 10.15
N ASN A 32 -8.47 6.50 8.83
CA ASN A 32 -9.59 6.04 8.01
C ASN A 32 -9.52 4.56 7.63
N THR A 33 -8.42 3.88 7.98
CA THR A 33 -8.20 2.47 7.63
C THR A 33 -8.17 1.62 8.89
N PRO A 34 -9.30 0.98 9.28
CA PRO A 34 -9.35 0.18 10.49
C PRO A 34 -8.30 -0.94 10.51
N GLY A 35 -7.60 -1.08 11.61
CA GLY A 35 -6.61 -2.14 11.78
C GLY A 35 -5.30 -1.90 11.03
N MET A 36 -5.09 -0.72 10.46
CA MET A 36 -3.88 -0.39 9.70
C MET A 36 -2.61 -0.63 10.49
N GLN A 37 -2.63 -0.38 11.80
CA GLN A 37 -1.47 -0.57 12.66
C GLN A 37 -0.96 -2.00 12.69
N LYS A 38 -1.83 -2.98 12.48
CA LYS A 38 -1.44 -4.39 12.42
C LYS A 38 -0.68 -4.71 11.14
N PHE A 39 -0.91 -3.96 10.09
CA PHE A 39 -0.29 -4.17 8.78
C PHE A 39 0.93 -3.30 8.54
N LEU A 40 0.97 -2.10 9.12
CA LEU A 40 2.04 -1.11 8.87
C LEU A 40 3.45 -1.68 8.98
N PRO A 41 3.80 -2.53 9.97
CA PRO A 41 5.15 -3.08 10.05
C PRO A 41 5.54 -3.94 8.85
N HIS A 42 4.57 -4.43 8.08
CA HIS A 42 4.81 -5.28 6.92
C HIS A 42 4.85 -4.52 5.60
N VAL A 43 4.48 -3.22 5.61
CA VAL A 43 4.46 -2.40 4.39
C VAL A 43 5.81 -2.33 3.68
N PRO A 44 6.96 -2.14 4.37
CA PRO A 44 8.25 -2.12 3.69
C PRO A 44 8.54 -3.40 2.91
N SER A 45 8.31 -4.57 3.51
CA SER A 45 8.53 -5.85 2.84
C SER A 45 7.60 -6.04 1.65
N PHE A 46 6.34 -5.66 1.79
CA PHE A 46 5.36 -5.74 0.71
C PHE A 46 5.74 -4.80 -0.43
N SER A 47 6.14 -3.57 -0.10
CA SER A 47 6.59 -2.59 -1.10
C SER A 47 7.79 -3.11 -1.89
N ASP A 48 8.78 -3.71 -1.22
CA ASP A 48 9.95 -4.28 -1.87
C ASP A 48 9.58 -5.44 -2.79
N ALA A 49 8.68 -6.31 -2.35
CA ALA A 49 8.20 -7.44 -3.16
C ALA A 49 7.45 -6.95 -4.40
N LEU A 50 6.59 -5.93 -4.23
CA LEU A 50 5.85 -5.33 -5.36
C LEU A 50 6.79 -4.71 -6.39
N ALA A 51 7.87 -4.08 -5.95
CA ALA A 51 8.83 -3.42 -6.85
C ALA A 51 9.45 -4.40 -7.84
N VAL A 52 9.65 -5.65 -7.45
CA VAL A 52 10.17 -6.71 -8.34
C VAL A 52 9.24 -6.90 -9.54
N GLU A 53 7.93 -6.75 -9.33
CA GLU A 53 6.92 -6.92 -10.38
C GLU A 53 6.37 -5.58 -10.88
N LYS A 54 7.13 -4.50 -10.72
CA LYS A 54 6.78 -3.13 -11.13
C LYS A 54 5.54 -2.57 -10.45
N GLY A 55 5.24 -3.08 -9.25
CA GLY A 55 4.18 -2.55 -8.42
C GLY A 55 4.70 -1.58 -7.37
N TYR A 56 3.80 -0.80 -6.80
CA TYR A 56 4.14 0.13 -5.73
C TYR A 56 2.92 0.46 -4.87
N ILE A 57 3.21 0.98 -3.68
CA ILE A 57 2.19 1.47 -2.76
C ILE A 57 2.31 3.00 -2.73
N ALA A 58 1.18 3.68 -2.79
CA ALA A 58 1.13 5.14 -2.76
C ALA A 58 -0.09 5.62 -2.00
N MET A 59 -0.09 6.89 -1.62
CA MET A 59 -1.28 7.54 -1.07
C MET A 59 -2.22 7.92 -2.22
N SER A 60 -3.51 7.59 -2.09
CA SER A 60 -4.50 7.99 -3.07
C SER A 60 -4.82 9.48 -2.94
N ASN A 61 -4.99 10.16 -4.07
CA ASN A 61 -5.39 11.56 -4.10
C ASN A 61 -6.92 11.74 -4.07
N SER A 62 -7.66 10.69 -4.39
CA SER A 62 -9.12 10.75 -4.48
C SER A 62 -9.83 10.14 -3.28
N GLU A 63 -9.16 9.24 -2.55
CA GLU A 63 -9.71 8.55 -1.40
C GLU A 63 -8.70 8.55 -0.24
N ASP A 64 -9.18 8.50 0.98
CA ASP A 64 -8.32 8.48 2.18
C ASP A 64 -7.82 7.06 2.47
N TYR A 65 -7.16 6.45 1.49
CA TYR A 65 -6.59 5.10 1.59
C TYR A 65 -5.22 5.04 0.93
N LEU A 66 -4.42 4.07 1.35
CA LEU A 66 -3.26 3.66 0.57
C LEU A 66 -3.76 2.86 -0.63
N LYS A 67 -3.08 3.01 -1.76
CA LYS A 67 -3.37 2.22 -2.96
C LYS A 67 -2.16 1.38 -3.35
N ILE A 68 -2.45 0.22 -3.92
CA ILE A 68 -1.46 -0.67 -4.51
C ILE A 68 -1.68 -0.58 -6.02
N LYS A 69 -0.65 -0.19 -6.76
CA LYS A 69 -0.76 0.04 -8.20
C LYS A 69 0.40 -0.60 -8.94
N CYS A 70 0.13 -1.06 -10.15
CA CYS A 70 1.16 -1.56 -11.06
C CYS A 70 1.51 -0.47 -12.08
N ASN A 71 2.81 -0.34 -12.40
CA ASN A 71 3.28 0.62 -13.39
C ASN A 71 2.68 0.34 -14.78
N GLU A 72 2.51 1.40 -15.57
CA GLU A 72 1.95 1.28 -16.91
C GLU A 72 2.85 0.50 -17.86
N ASP A 73 4.16 0.49 -17.62
CA ASP A 73 5.11 -0.25 -18.44
C ASP A 73 5.24 -1.73 -18.07
N ALA A 74 4.44 -2.21 -17.11
CA ALA A 74 4.42 -3.61 -16.73
C ALA A 74 3.85 -4.46 -17.88
N ASN A 75 4.52 -5.58 -18.18
CA ASN A 75 4.01 -6.52 -19.17
C ASN A 75 3.00 -7.50 -18.57
N ALA A 76 2.45 -8.42 -19.37
CA ALA A 76 1.45 -9.38 -18.92
C ALA A 76 1.97 -10.28 -17.79
N ASP A 77 3.23 -10.70 -17.85
CA ASP A 77 3.83 -11.53 -16.80
C ASP A 77 3.97 -10.75 -15.49
N ASN A 78 4.37 -9.48 -15.56
CA ASN A 78 4.42 -8.61 -14.36
C ASN A 78 3.04 -8.44 -13.75
N LEU A 79 2.01 -8.22 -14.57
CA LEU A 79 0.64 -8.04 -14.08
C LEU A 79 0.12 -9.31 -13.41
N THR A 80 0.39 -10.48 -13.97
CA THR A 80 -0.01 -11.76 -13.37
C THR A 80 0.67 -11.94 -12.01
N ALA A 81 1.98 -11.76 -11.95
CA ALA A 81 2.74 -11.90 -10.70
C ALA A 81 2.33 -10.84 -9.68
N PHE A 82 2.09 -9.62 -10.11
CA PHE A 82 1.59 -8.54 -9.26
C PHE A 82 0.25 -8.92 -8.62
N THR A 83 -0.69 -9.41 -9.41
CA THR A 83 -2.02 -9.80 -8.91
C THR A 83 -1.92 -10.95 -7.91
N GLU A 84 -1.12 -11.96 -8.21
CA GLU A 84 -0.89 -13.09 -7.30
C GLU A 84 -0.26 -12.63 -5.99
N LEU A 85 0.72 -11.73 -6.08
CA LEU A 85 1.40 -11.17 -4.91
C LEU A 85 0.43 -10.38 -4.03
N VAL A 86 -0.41 -9.52 -4.63
CA VAL A 86 -1.41 -8.74 -3.90
C VAL A 86 -2.37 -9.68 -3.16
N ASN A 87 -2.90 -10.69 -3.86
CA ASN A 87 -3.83 -11.64 -3.27
C ASN A 87 -3.17 -12.45 -2.14
N HIS A 88 -1.93 -12.87 -2.33
CA HIS A 88 -1.18 -13.61 -1.32
C HIS A 88 -0.99 -12.78 -0.04
N TRP A 89 -0.58 -11.53 -0.18
CA TRP A 89 -0.38 -10.65 0.97
C TRP A 89 -1.70 -10.28 1.65
N ALA A 90 -2.76 -10.07 0.87
CA ALA A 90 -4.09 -9.80 1.41
C ALA A 90 -4.58 -10.98 2.26
N GLU A 91 -4.40 -12.20 1.78
CA GLU A 91 -4.78 -13.40 2.52
C GLU A 91 -3.92 -13.60 3.76
N LYS A 92 -2.60 -13.46 3.62
CA LYS A 92 -1.64 -13.68 4.71
C LYS A 92 -1.84 -12.70 5.88
N TYR A 93 -2.07 -11.44 5.57
CA TYR A 93 -2.23 -10.39 6.58
C TYR A 93 -3.67 -9.94 6.77
N LYS A 94 -4.60 -10.64 6.16
CA LYS A 94 -6.05 -10.39 6.30
C LYS A 94 -6.43 -8.95 5.96
N LEU A 95 -5.90 -8.47 4.85
CA LEU A 95 -6.23 -7.14 4.36
C LEU A 95 -7.57 -7.16 3.65
N GLN A 96 -8.34 -6.11 3.86
CA GLN A 96 -9.52 -5.84 3.04
C GLN A 96 -9.12 -4.90 1.91
N LEU A 97 -9.30 -5.37 0.70
CA LEU A 97 -8.94 -4.62 -0.50
C LEU A 97 -10.18 -4.31 -1.32
N LYS A 98 -10.16 -3.15 -1.97
CA LYS A 98 -11.18 -2.77 -2.94
C LYS A 98 -10.50 -2.52 -4.28
N LYS A 99 -10.79 -3.37 -5.27
CA LYS A 99 -10.24 -3.21 -6.62
C LYS A 99 -10.95 -2.06 -7.34
N VAL A 100 -10.16 -1.22 -8.01
CA VAL A 100 -10.69 -0.16 -8.86
C VAL A 100 -11.07 -0.78 -10.21
N ASP A 101 -12.28 -0.51 -10.68
CA ASP A 101 -12.80 -1.06 -11.93
C ASP A 101 -11.92 -0.66 -13.11
N ASN A 102 -11.62 -1.62 -13.99
CA ASN A 102 -10.84 -1.43 -15.21
C ASN A 102 -9.41 -0.96 -14.98
N LYS A 103 -8.88 -1.11 -13.76
CA LYS A 103 -7.50 -0.73 -13.43
C LYS A 103 -6.82 -1.80 -12.60
N ASN A 104 -5.51 -1.89 -12.71
CA ASN A 104 -4.69 -2.77 -11.86
C ASN A 104 -4.30 -2.01 -10.59
N THR A 105 -5.32 -1.55 -9.88
CA THR A 105 -5.18 -0.73 -8.68
C THR A 105 -6.13 -1.26 -7.61
N TYR A 106 -5.62 -1.33 -6.38
CA TYR A 106 -6.39 -1.77 -5.21
C TYR A 106 -6.25 -0.73 -4.11
N TYR A 107 -7.36 -0.43 -3.42
CA TYR A 107 -7.30 0.34 -2.18
C TYR A 107 -7.19 -0.60 -0.99
N ILE A 108 -6.34 -0.27 -0.03
CA ILE A 108 -6.28 -0.97 1.26
C ILE A 108 -7.29 -0.28 2.17
N ILE A 109 -8.46 -0.92 2.35
CA ILE A 109 -9.58 -0.29 3.07
C ILE A 109 -9.70 -0.72 4.53
N GLY A 110 -8.95 -1.74 4.94
CA GLY A 110 -8.97 -2.17 6.32
C GLY A 110 -8.25 -3.49 6.54
N HIS A 111 -8.36 -3.98 7.76
CA HIS A 111 -7.84 -5.28 8.19
C HIS A 111 -9.04 -6.10 8.70
N ALA A 112 -9.16 -7.31 8.20
CA ALA A 112 -10.24 -8.22 8.59
C ALA A 112 -10.05 -8.76 10.01
#